data_ccb74afea397979a3282bf787b88e03f
#
_entry.id   ccb74afea397979a3282bf787b88e03f
#
_cell.length_a   1.000
_cell.length_b   1.000
_cell.length_c   1.000
_cell.angle_alpha   90.00
_cell.angle_beta   90.00
_cell.angle_gamma   90.00
#
_symmetry.space_group_name_H-M   'P 1'
#
loop_
_entity.id
_entity.type
_entity.pdbx_description
1 polymer ?
#
loop_
_entity_poly.entity_id
_entity_poly.type
_entity_poly.pdbx_seq_one_letter_code
_entity_poly.pdbx_strand_id
1 'polypeptide(L)'
;MKKRFPRFDMARDPIRTRWYLKPITKLLSWPDMVLHKPLIRKHPGTETLKPPYILLCNHNAFMDFKVATQIIYPNKANYVVAIDGFIGREWLLRNVGCICKRKFTNDTVLVRQLRKVLDNQDIAVIYPEARYSLCGTTAVLPASLGKLCKMMKVPVATLICHGHHVNSPFWNLHERGIKPTEADFSLLFTPKNWRPHRPMK
;
A
#
# COMPACT_ATOMS: atom_id res chain seq x y z
N MET A 1 -33.82 -2.27 0.90
CA MET A 1 -33.27 -0.95 0.49
C MET A 1 -31.94 -1.16 -0.24
N LYS A 2 -31.85 -0.89 -1.54
CA LYS A 2 -30.58 -0.89 -2.27
C LYS A 2 -29.76 0.31 -1.79
N LYS A 3 -28.65 0.08 -1.06
CA LYS A 3 -27.69 1.14 -0.73
C LYS A 3 -27.17 1.72 -2.05
N ARG A 4 -27.63 2.91 -2.43
CA ARG A 4 -27.05 3.68 -3.53
C ARG A 4 -25.65 4.10 -3.09
N PHE A 5 -24.62 3.47 -3.66
CA PHE A 5 -23.25 3.97 -3.50
C PHE A 5 -23.20 5.41 -4.02
N PRO A 6 -22.50 6.31 -3.32
CA PRO A 6 -22.35 7.67 -3.79
C PRO A 6 -21.74 7.66 -5.20
N ARG A 7 -22.33 8.45 -6.09
CA ARG A 7 -21.84 8.61 -7.47
C ARG A 7 -20.61 9.51 -7.42
N PHE A 8 -19.44 8.93 -7.29
CA PHE A 8 -18.20 9.65 -7.57
C PHE A 8 -17.45 8.99 -8.74
N ASP A 9 -16.66 9.78 -9.45
CA ASP A 9 -15.93 9.30 -10.63
C ASP A 9 -14.72 8.47 -10.19
N MET A 10 -14.86 7.15 -10.25
CA MET A 10 -13.78 6.20 -9.97
C MET A 10 -12.67 6.24 -11.03
N ALA A 11 -12.99 6.66 -12.25
CA ALA A 11 -12.05 6.71 -13.37
C ALA A 11 -11.20 7.98 -13.34
N ARG A 12 -11.50 8.91 -12.44
CA ARG A 12 -10.73 10.14 -12.27
C ARG A 12 -9.26 9.83 -12.06
N ASP A 13 -8.40 10.53 -12.80
CA ASP A 13 -6.97 10.36 -12.72
C ASP A 13 -6.41 10.59 -11.32
N PRO A 14 -5.43 9.79 -10.90
CA PRO A 14 -4.78 9.99 -9.61
C PRO A 14 -4.06 11.34 -9.63
N ILE A 15 -4.15 12.06 -8.52
CA ILE A 15 -3.36 13.27 -8.31
C ILE A 15 -2.14 12.92 -7.46
N ARG A 16 -1.06 13.65 -7.67
CA ARG A 16 0.11 13.53 -6.79
C ARG A 16 -0.25 14.08 -5.41
N THR A 17 0.23 13.40 -4.37
CA THR A 17 0.10 13.90 -2.99
C THR A 17 0.49 15.37 -2.92
N ARG A 18 -0.40 16.20 -2.41
CA ARG A 18 -0.14 17.64 -2.21
C ARG A 18 1.07 17.82 -1.30
N TRP A 19 1.96 18.72 -1.67
CA TRP A 19 3.24 18.90 -0.98
C TRP A 19 3.08 19.16 0.53
N TYR A 20 2.08 19.93 0.94
CA TYR A 20 1.79 20.25 2.34
C TYR A 20 1.18 19.06 3.13
N LEU A 21 0.55 18.10 2.47
CA LEU A 21 0.00 16.91 3.14
C LEU A 21 1.07 15.88 3.50
N LYS A 22 2.21 15.86 2.82
CA LYS A 22 3.30 14.93 3.12
C LYS A 22 3.84 15.06 4.55
N PRO A 23 4.27 16.26 5.01
CA PRO A 23 4.70 16.41 6.39
C PRO A 23 3.56 16.18 7.39
N ILE A 24 2.32 16.57 7.03
CA ILE A 24 1.16 16.35 7.91
C ILE A 24 0.89 14.85 8.11
N THR A 25 0.86 14.05 7.05
CA THR A 25 0.65 12.60 7.17
C THR A 25 1.78 11.92 7.94
N LYS A 26 3.03 12.37 7.76
CA LYS A 26 4.16 11.90 8.54
C LYS A 26 4.01 12.26 10.02
N LEU A 27 3.66 13.50 10.33
CA LEU A 27 3.47 13.96 11.70
C LEU A 27 2.33 13.22 12.39
N LEU A 28 1.21 13.01 11.71
CA LEU A 28 0.07 12.27 12.26
C LEU A 28 0.36 10.79 12.49
N SER A 29 1.30 10.20 11.75
CA SER A 29 1.74 8.81 11.99
C SER A 29 2.82 8.68 13.08
N TRP A 30 3.49 9.77 13.43
CA TRP A 30 4.62 9.77 14.36
C TRP A 30 4.27 9.30 15.78
N PRO A 31 3.16 9.74 16.43
CA PRO A 31 2.82 9.28 17.76
C PRO A 31 2.71 7.75 17.88
N ASP A 32 2.11 7.11 16.88
CA ASP A 32 2.01 5.64 16.86
C ASP A 32 3.36 4.98 16.64
N MET A 33 4.25 5.60 15.85
CA MET A 33 5.63 5.10 15.67
C MET A 33 6.42 5.16 16.99
N VAL A 34 6.20 6.22 17.79
CA VAL A 34 6.83 6.35 19.10
C VAL A 34 6.23 5.38 20.12
N LEU A 35 4.89 5.22 20.10
CA LEU A 35 4.18 4.36 21.03
C LEU A 35 4.48 2.87 20.81
N HIS A 36 4.40 2.43 19.55
CA HIS A 36 4.53 1.02 19.17
C HIS A 36 5.95 0.60 18.82
N LYS A 37 6.84 1.56 18.56
CA LYS A 37 8.27 1.36 18.26
C LYS A 37 8.52 0.18 17.29
N PRO A 38 7.88 0.15 16.09
CA PRO A 38 8.07 -0.96 15.18
C PRO A 38 9.53 -1.08 14.79
N LEU A 39 10.08 -2.29 14.87
CA LEU A 39 11.41 -2.58 14.39
C LEU A 39 11.39 -2.67 12.86
N ILE A 40 11.89 -1.63 12.19
CA ILE A 40 11.95 -1.58 10.72
C ILE A 40 13.29 -2.12 10.27
N ARG A 41 13.28 -3.27 9.61
CA ARG A 41 14.46 -3.87 8.97
C ARG A 41 14.46 -3.54 7.48
N LYS A 42 15.55 -2.93 7.02
CA LYS A 42 15.78 -2.69 5.58
C LYS A 42 16.75 -3.71 5.06
N HIS A 43 16.30 -4.54 4.13
CA HIS A 43 17.11 -5.58 3.52
C HIS A 43 17.99 -5.04 2.37
N PRO A 44 19.08 -5.74 2.02
CA PRO A 44 19.98 -5.33 0.94
C PRO A 44 19.26 -5.03 -0.37
N GLY A 45 19.73 -4.00 -1.08
CA GLY A 45 19.13 -3.50 -2.33
C GLY A 45 18.06 -2.45 -2.16
N THR A 46 17.56 -2.21 -0.92
CA THR A 46 16.58 -1.15 -0.66
C THR A 46 17.22 0.23 -0.54
N GLU A 47 18.52 0.31 -0.24
CA GLU A 47 19.27 1.55 -0.11
C GLU A 47 19.37 2.32 -1.44
N THR A 48 19.45 1.59 -2.53
CA THR A 48 19.56 2.14 -3.89
C THR A 48 18.20 2.33 -4.56
N LEU A 49 17.12 1.89 -3.93
CA LEU A 49 15.78 1.92 -4.49
C LEU A 49 15.25 3.36 -4.56
N LYS A 50 15.06 3.84 -5.77
CA LYS A 50 14.50 5.16 -6.07
C LYS A 50 13.19 5.03 -6.84
N PRO A 51 12.23 5.96 -6.66
CA PRO A 51 11.03 5.98 -7.50
C PRO A 51 11.39 6.08 -9.01
N PRO A 52 10.57 5.49 -9.92
CA PRO A 52 9.29 4.86 -9.60
C PRO A 52 9.46 3.38 -9.22
N TYR A 53 8.63 2.90 -8.29
CA TYR A 53 8.53 1.47 -7.98
C TYR A 53 7.14 1.13 -7.43
N ILE A 54 6.80 -0.15 -7.44
CA ILE A 54 5.61 -0.67 -6.76
C ILE A 54 6.02 -1.16 -5.38
N LEU A 55 5.28 -0.75 -4.35
CA LEU A 55 5.40 -1.28 -3.00
C LEU A 55 4.20 -2.18 -2.69
N LEU A 56 4.45 -3.46 -2.50
CA LEU A 56 3.46 -4.44 -2.07
C LEU A 56 3.51 -4.57 -0.55
N CYS A 57 2.38 -4.34 0.10
CA CYS A 57 2.27 -4.46 1.56
C CYS A 57 1.26 -5.53 1.93
N ASN A 58 1.55 -6.33 2.96
CA ASN A 58 0.51 -7.11 3.62
C ASN A 58 -0.41 -6.17 4.42
N HIS A 59 -1.58 -6.65 4.85
CA HIS A 59 -2.57 -5.76 5.46
C HIS A 59 -3.10 -6.33 6.78
N ASN A 60 -2.43 -6.01 7.87
CA ASN A 60 -2.78 -6.49 9.20
C ASN A 60 -3.63 -5.47 9.99
N ALA A 61 -3.28 -4.19 9.89
CA ALA A 61 -3.93 -3.12 10.61
C ALA A 61 -3.72 -1.76 9.92
N PHE A 62 -4.38 -0.71 10.42
CA PHE A 62 -4.13 0.66 9.93
C PHE A 62 -2.70 1.14 10.20
N MET A 63 -2.01 0.51 11.16
CA MET A 63 -0.60 0.76 11.46
C MET A 63 0.32 0.51 10.27
N ASP A 64 0.00 -0.46 9.40
CA ASP A 64 0.78 -0.78 8.18
C ASP A 64 0.92 0.45 7.27
N PHE A 65 -0.16 1.22 7.12
CA PHE A 65 -0.14 2.48 6.37
C PHE A 65 0.81 3.51 6.98
N LYS A 66 0.84 3.60 8.31
CA LYS A 66 1.72 4.55 9.02
C LYS A 66 3.18 4.18 8.85
N VAL A 67 3.51 2.89 8.98
CA VAL A 67 4.87 2.38 8.74
C VAL A 67 5.28 2.61 7.28
N ALA A 68 4.41 2.30 6.31
CA ALA A 68 4.69 2.57 4.90
C ALA A 68 4.97 4.06 4.65
N THR A 69 4.17 4.96 5.26
CA THR A 69 4.37 6.40 5.15
C THR A 69 5.74 6.85 5.68
N GLN A 70 6.20 6.28 6.81
CA GLN A 70 7.51 6.60 7.37
C GLN A 70 8.66 6.12 6.47
N ILE A 71 8.55 4.94 5.89
CA ILE A 71 9.58 4.37 5.01
C ILE A 71 9.66 5.14 3.68
N ILE A 72 8.52 5.51 3.12
CA ILE A 72 8.44 6.19 1.82
C ILE A 72 8.93 7.65 1.91
N TYR A 73 8.72 8.33 3.04
CA TYR A 73 9.08 9.73 3.18
C TYR A 73 10.57 9.96 2.88
N PRO A 74 10.97 11.00 2.12
CA PRO A 74 10.19 12.15 1.64
C PRO A 74 9.54 11.96 0.26
N ASN A 75 9.58 10.77 -0.33
CA ASN A 75 9.03 10.52 -1.65
C ASN A 75 7.49 10.65 -1.67
N LYS A 76 6.92 10.69 -2.87
CA LYS A 76 5.46 10.71 -3.07
C LYS A 76 4.96 9.31 -3.33
N ALA A 77 3.79 9.00 -2.79
CA ALA A 77 3.15 7.71 -2.99
C ALA A 77 1.66 7.86 -3.28
N ASN A 78 1.16 6.95 -4.10
CA ASN A 78 -0.26 6.80 -4.40
C ASN A 78 -0.71 5.44 -3.87
N TYR A 79 -1.64 5.44 -2.92
CA TYR A 79 -2.15 4.24 -2.26
C TYR A 79 -3.40 3.73 -2.97
N VAL A 80 -3.45 2.44 -3.28
CA VAL A 80 -4.67 1.81 -3.78
C VAL A 80 -5.59 1.51 -2.60
N VAL A 81 -6.75 2.15 -2.59
CA VAL A 81 -7.73 2.08 -1.51
C VAL A 81 -9.07 1.58 -2.06
N ALA A 82 -9.72 0.68 -1.32
CA ALA A 82 -11.03 0.18 -1.70
C ALA A 82 -12.10 1.28 -1.65
N ILE A 83 -13.13 1.15 -2.49
CA ILE A 83 -14.23 2.12 -2.60
C ILE A 83 -14.87 2.45 -1.24
N ASP A 84 -14.97 1.47 -0.35
CA ASP A 84 -15.54 1.65 0.99
C ASP A 84 -14.77 2.71 1.80
N GLY A 85 -13.44 2.79 1.61
CA GLY A 85 -12.60 3.79 2.25
C GLY A 85 -12.82 5.21 1.74
N PHE A 86 -13.30 5.35 0.48
CA PHE A 86 -13.56 6.65 -0.14
C PHE A 86 -14.89 7.27 0.28
N ILE A 87 -15.86 6.48 0.74
CA ILE A 87 -17.18 6.99 1.11
C ILE A 87 -17.04 8.02 2.24
N GLY A 88 -17.51 9.25 1.99
CA GLY A 88 -17.43 10.38 2.92
C GLY A 88 -16.04 11.01 3.09
N ARG A 89 -14.99 10.48 2.43
CA ARG A 89 -13.60 10.94 2.54
C ARG A 89 -12.94 11.21 1.20
N GLU A 90 -13.71 11.30 0.12
CA GLU A 90 -13.17 11.37 -1.24
C GLU A 90 -12.17 12.52 -1.41
N TRP A 91 -12.52 13.73 -0.96
CA TRP A 91 -11.65 14.88 -1.07
C TRP A 91 -10.27 14.64 -0.42
N LEU A 92 -10.26 14.15 0.82
CA LEU A 92 -9.02 13.88 1.56
C LEU A 92 -8.18 12.81 0.84
N LEU A 93 -8.78 11.65 0.54
CA LEU A 93 -8.07 10.54 -0.07
C LEU A 93 -7.51 10.90 -1.44
N ARG A 94 -8.24 11.68 -2.23
CA ARG A 94 -7.73 12.17 -3.51
C ARG A 94 -6.52 13.09 -3.32
N ASN A 95 -6.55 14.00 -2.36
CA ASN A 95 -5.45 14.95 -2.13
C ASN A 95 -4.21 14.30 -1.51
N VAL A 96 -4.34 13.20 -0.78
CA VAL A 96 -3.20 12.37 -0.35
C VAL A 96 -2.75 11.37 -1.42
N GLY A 97 -3.34 11.42 -2.61
CA GLY A 97 -2.91 10.63 -3.76
C GLY A 97 -3.50 9.23 -3.85
N CYS A 98 -4.61 8.93 -3.16
CA CYS A 98 -5.21 7.60 -3.20
C CYS A 98 -5.92 7.33 -4.54
N ILE A 99 -5.79 6.09 -5.00
CA ILE A 99 -6.46 5.52 -6.17
C ILE A 99 -7.63 4.66 -5.67
N CYS A 100 -8.83 4.93 -6.19
CA CYS A 100 -10.00 4.15 -5.83
C CYS A 100 -10.09 2.85 -6.61
N LYS A 101 -10.32 1.73 -5.93
CA LYS A 101 -10.51 0.41 -6.55
C LYS A 101 -11.79 -0.25 -6.05
N ARG A 102 -12.50 -0.95 -6.95
CA ARG A 102 -13.53 -1.92 -6.58
C ARG A 102 -12.87 -3.22 -6.14
N LYS A 103 -13.34 -3.79 -5.04
CA LYS A 103 -12.84 -5.09 -4.57
C LYS A 103 -13.20 -6.19 -5.58
N PHE A 104 -12.31 -7.15 -5.74
CA PHE A 104 -12.52 -8.39 -6.51
C PHE A 104 -12.89 -8.20 -7.99
N THR A 105 -12.48 -7.09 -8.60
CA THR A 105 -12.69 -6.83 -10.03
C THR A 105 -11.38 -6.73 -10.78
N ASN A 106 -11.38 -7.21 -12.03
CA ASN A 106 -10.33 -6.88 -13.00
C ASN A 106 -10.57 -5.47 -13.50
N ASP A 107 -9.76 -4.54 -13.03
CA ASP A 107 -9.99 -3.12 -13.22
C ASP A 107 -8.93 -2.52 -14.17
N THR A 108 -9.30 -2.36 -15.45
CA THR A 108 -8.43 -1.72 -16.45
C THR A 108 -8.15 -0.25 -16.12
N VAL A 109 -9.10 0.40 -15.41
CA VAL A 109 -8.93 1.78 -14.93
C VAL A 109 -7.80 1.83 -13.90
N LEU A 110 -7.76 0.87 -12.98
CA LEU A 110 -6.67 0.76 -12.01
C LEU A 110 -5.30 0.63 -12.71
N VAL A 111 -5.20 -0.25 -13.71
CA VAL A 111 -3.96 -0.45 -14.48
C VAL A 111 -3.49 0.86 -15.12
N ARG A 112 -4.41 1.61 -15.73
CA ARG A 112 -4.12 2.91 -16.32
C ARG A 112 -3.65 3.93 -15.28
N GLN A 113 -4.34 3.98 -14.13
CA GLN A 113 -4.01 4.91 -13.05
C GLN A 113 -2.65 4.60 -12.41
N LEU A 114 -2.33 3.30 -12.20
CA LEU A 114 -1.02 2.87 -11.71
C LEU A 114 0.08 3.29 -12.69
N ARG A 115 -0.14 3.10 -14.00
CA ARG A 115 0.83 3.53 -15.01
C ARG A 115 1.09 5.03 -14.93
N LYS A 116 0.05 5.86 -14.83
CA LYS A 116 0.20 7.32 -14.66
C LYS A 116 1.00 7.70 -13.41
N VAL A 117 0.80 6.99 -12.29
CA VAL A 117 1.58 7.22 -11.06
C VAL A 117 3.06 6.93 -11.30
N LEU A 118 3.37 5.80 -11.93
CA LEU A 118 4.74 5.39 -12.18
C LEU A 118 5.42 6.28 -13.23
N ASP A 119 4.69 6.72 -14.26
CA ASP A 119 5.19 7.67 -15.26
C ASP A 119 5.51 9.05 -14.62
N ASN A 120 4.77 9.44 -13.57
CA ASN A 120 5.05 10.62 -12.76
C ASN A 120 6.23 10.47 -11.80
N GLN A 121 6.95 9.34 -11.86
CA GLN A 121 8.06 9.03 -10.95
C GLN A 121 7.62 8.99 -9.47
N ASP A 122 6.40 8.54 -9.20
CA ASP A 122 5.87 8.35 -7.87
C ASP A 122 5.83 6.84 -7.51
N ILE A 123 5.58 6.54 -6.24
CA ILE A 123 5.50 5.16 -5.73
C ILE A 123 4.04 4.72 -5.74
N ALA A 124 3.76 3.54 -6.29
CA ALA A 124 2.46 2.92 -6.22
C ALA A 124 2.41 1.91 -5.06
N VAL A 125 1.58 2.16 -4.05
CA VAL A 125 1.43 1.27 -2.88
C VAL A 125 0.16 0.44 -3.03
N ILE A 126 0.31 -0.88 -2.96
CA ILE A 126 -0.77 -1.83 -3.16
C ILE A 126 -0.82 -2.79 -1.97
N TYR A 127 -2.01 -2.95 -1.40
CA TYR A 127 -2.34 -4.00 -0.44
C TYR A 127 -3.11 -5.11 -1.17
N PRO A 128 -2.41 -6.14 -1.70
CA PRO A 128 -3.03 -7.08 -2.62
C PRO A 128 -4.08 -7.99 -1.97
N GLU A 129 -4.06 -8.13 -0.65
CA GLU A 129 -5.04 -8.88 0.12
C GLU A 129 -6.44 -8.24 0.12
N ALA A 130 -6.54 -6.92 -0.13
CA ALA A 130 -7.76 -6.12 -0.16
C ALA A 130 -8.64 -6.20 1.11
N ARG A 131 -8.10 -6.73 2.21
CA ARG A 131 -8.75 -6.84 3.53
C ARG A 131 -7.69 -6.88 4.63
N TYR A 132 -8.09 -6.53 5.85
CA TYR A 132 -7.24 -6.76 7.03
C TYR A 132 -7.16 -8.25 7.38
N SER A 133 -5.98 -8.70 7.78
CA SER A 133 -5.79 -10.02 8.34
C SER A 133 -6.24 -10.04 9.81
N LEU A 134 -7.08 -11.01 10.18
CA LEU A 134 -7.53 -11.18 11.57
C LEU A 134 -6.48 -11.87 12.44
N CYS A 135 -5.64 -12.70 11.85
CA CYS A 135 -4.68 -13.56 12.56
C CYS A 135 -3.21 -13.27 12.16
N GLY A 136 -2.97 -12.21 11.41
CA GLY A 136 -1.62 -11.82 10.98
C GLY A 136 -1.03 -12.66 9.84
N THR A 137 -1.79 -13.60 9.29
CA THR A 137 -1.36 -14.39 8.15
C THR A 137 -1.69 -13.69 6.84
N THR A 138 -0.81 -13.81 5.86
CA THR A 138 -1.06 -13.29 4.50
C THR A 138 -2.15 -14.12 3.83
N ALA A 139 -3.14 -13.43 3.24
CA ALA A 139 -4.19 -14.09 2.46
C ALA A 139 -3.64 -14.60 1.11
N VAL A 140 -4.42 -15.45 0.44
CA VAL A 140 -4.10 -15.88 -0.93
C VAL A 140 -4.08 -14.67 -1.85
N LEU A 141 -2.94 -14.42 -2.48
CA LEU A 141 -2.75 -13.28 -3.37
C LEU A 141 -3.38 -13.56 -4.75
N PRO A 142 -3.95 -12.54 -5.41
CA PRO A 142 -4.51 -12.71 -6.74
C PRO A 142 -3.45 -13.18 -7.75
N ALA A 143 -3.74 -14.22 -8.54
CA ALA A 143 -2.84 -14.72 -9.58
C ALA A 143 -2.48 -13.64 -10.63
N SER A 144 -3.34 -12.64 -10.80
CA SER A 144 -3.10 -11.49 -11.68
C SER A 144 -2.04 -10.51 -11.17
N LEU A 145 -1.66 -10.57 -9.88
CA LEU A 145 -0.70 -9.63 -9.28
C LEU A 145 0.66 -9.69 -9.96
N GLY A 146 1.19 -10.90 -10.19
CA GLY A 146 2.46 -11.08 -10.88
C GLY A 146 2.43 -10.53 -12.32
N LYS A 147 1.32 -10.75 -13.04
CA LYS A 147 1.12 -10.19 -14.39
C LYS A 147 1.09 -8.66 -14.36
N LEU A 148 0.41 -8.06 -13.38
CA LEU A 148 0.36 -6.62 -13.17
C LEU A 148 1.76 -6.04 -12.94
N CYS A 149 2.51 -6.59 -11.99
CA CYS A 149 3.87 -6.14 -11.69
C CYS A 149 4.80 -6.23 -12.93
N LYS A 150 4.74 -7.35 -13.66
CA LYS A 150 5.52 -7.55 -14.89
C LYS A 150 5.17 -6.49 -15.95
N MET A 151 3.89 -6.20 -16.13
CA MET A 151 3.41 -5.24 -17.13
C MET A 151 3.86 -3.81 -16.86
N MET A 152 4.05 -3.45 -15.58
CA MET A 152 4.47 -2.10 -15.19
C MET A 152 5.95 -1.82 -15.45
N LYS A 153 6.80 -2.84 -15.59
CA LYS A 153 8.24 -2.72 -15.93
C LYS A 153 9.04 -1.81 -14.99
N VAL A 154 8.67 -1.75 -13.72
CA VAL A 154 9.38 -1.00 -12.67
C VAL A 154 9.85 -1.95 -11.57
N PRO A 155 10.80 -1.54 -10.70
CA PRO A 155 11.16 -2.31 -9.52
C PRO A 155 9.93 -2.59 -8.64
N VAL A 156 9.93 -3.73 -7.96
CA VAL A 156 8.91 -4.10 -6.99
C VAL A 156 9.59 -4.39 -5.66
N ALA A 157 9.15 -3.69 -4.65
CA ALA A 157 9.55 -3.89 -3.26
C ALA A 157 8.37 -4.43 -2.45
N THR A 158 8.68 -5.03 -1.32
CA THR A 158 7.70 -5.51 -0.36
C THR A 158 7.91 -4.86 1.00
N LEU A 159 6.81 -4.63 1.70
CA LEU A 159 6.80 -4.24 3.10
C LEU A 159 5.91 -5.23 3.84
N ILE A 160 6.53 -6.11 4.61
CA ILE A 160 5.83 -7.14 5.38
C ILE A 160 5.83 -6.74 6.84
N CYS A 161 4.66 -6.45 7.37
CA CYS A 161 4.44 -6.07 8.76
C CYS A 161 4.00 -7.28 9.59
N HIS A 162 4.55 -7.42 10.79
CA HIS A 162 4.27 -8.49 11.72
C HIS A 162 3.77 -7.94 13.06
N GLY A 163 2.78 -8.60 13.65
CA GLY A 163 2.25 -8.25 14.98
C GLY A 163 1.26 -7.09 15.02
N HIS A 164 1.08 -6.35 13.93
CA HIS A 164 0.18 -5.18 13.90
C HIS A 164 -1.29 -5.55 14.15
N HIS A 165 -1.73 -6.74 13.76
CA HIS A 165 -3.09 -7.24 14.01
C HIS A 165 -3.40 -7.40 15.51
N VAL A 166 -2.40 -7.68 16.34
CA VAL A 166 -2.53 -7.79 17.81
C VAL A 166 -2.46 -6.41 18.45
N ASN A 167 -1.59 -5.55 17.94
CA ASN A 167 -1.26 -4.27 18.54
C ASN A 167 -2.29 -3.18 18.24
N SER A 168 -2.89 -3.24 17.05
CA SER A 168 -3.86 -2.25 16.58
C SER A 168 -4.98 -2.95 15.79
N PRO A 169 -5.73 -3.87 16.42
CA PRO A 169 -6.81 -4.57 15.76
C PRO A 169 -7.90 -3.56 15.37
N PHE A 170 -8.42 -3.69 14.16
CA PHE A 170 -9.46 -2.77 13.68
C PHE A 170 -10.86 -3.10 14.27
N TRP A 171 -11.03 -4.31 14.81
CA TRP A 171 -12.30 -4.80 15.38
C TRP A 171 -12.42 -4.58 16.90
N ASN A 172 -11.30 -4.30 17.58
CA ASN A 172 -11.30 -4.09 19.02
C ASN A 172 -10.40 -2.93 19.41
N LEU A 173 -11.02 -1.85 19.87
CA LEU A 173 -10.31 -0.63 20.29
C LEU A 173 -9.67 -0.78 21.69
N HIS A 174 -10.04 -1.80 22.46
CA HIS A 174 -9.60 -1.99 23.84
C HIS A 174 -8.36 -2.88 23.98
N GLU A 175 -8.12 -3.78 23.03
CA GLU A 175 -6.92 -4.64 23.06
C GLU A 175 -5.70 -3.94 22.43
N ARG A 176 -5.32 -2.82 22.99
CA ARG A 176 -4.07 -2.16 22.60
C ARG A 176 -2.91 -2.71 23.42
N GLY A 177 -2.56 -3.95 23.16
CA GLY A 177 -1.30 -4.49 23.67
C GLY A 177 -0.12 -3.75 23.02
N ILE A 178 0.69 -3.05 23.80
CA ILE A 178 1.98 -2.50 23.35
C ILE A 178 2.94 -3.69 23.27
N LYS A 179 2.96 -4.35 22.13
CA LYS A 179 3.91 -5.42 21.83
C LYS A 179 4.87 -4.93 20.76
N PRO A 180 6.14 -5.35 20.77
CA PRO A 180 7.03 -5.03 19.68
C PRO A 180 6.43 -5.56 18.38
N THR A 181 6.39 -4.70 17.39
CA THR A 181 5.98 -5.03 16.03
C THR A 181 7.18 -4.94 15.11
N GLU A 182 7.16 -5.65 14.01
CA GLU A 182 8.25 -5.69 13.06
C GLU A 182 7.76 -5.34 11.67
N ALA A 183 8.64 -4.78 10.86
CA ALA A 183 8.37 -4.48 9.47
C ALA A 183 9.63 -4.74 8.63
N ASP A 184 9.52 -5.66 7.68
CA ASP A 184 10.60 -6.02 6.76
C ASP A 184 10.39 -5.34 5.41
N PHE A 185 11.31 -4.44 5.06
CA PHE A 185 11.32 -3.76 3.76
C PHE A 185 12.37 -4.39 2.86
N SER A 186 11.95 -4.99 1.75
CA SER A 186 12.80 -5.75 0.85
C SER A 186 12.58 -5.38 -0.61
N LEU A 187 13.65 -5.42 -1.41
CA LEU A 187 13.55 -5.37 -2.86
C LEU A 187 13.25 -6.78 -3.38
N LEU A 188 12.07 -6.96 -3.99
CA LEU A 188 11.64 -8.27 -4.48
C LEU A 188 12.28 -8.59 -5.84
N PHE A 189 12.19 -7.66 -6.80
CA PHE A 189 12.86 -7.79 -8.10
C PHE A 189 12.98 -6.43 -8.81
N THR A 190 13.90 -6.39 -9.78
CA THR A 190 14.03 -5.30 -10.74
C THR A 190 13.67 -5.80 -12.14
N PRO A 191 13.30 -4.91 -13.08
CA PRO A 191 13.00 -5.30 -14.46
C PRO A 191 14.13 -6.10 -15.14
N LYS A 192 15.39 -5.86 -14.75
CA LYS A 192 16.57 -6.59 -15.26
C LYS A 192 16.62 -8.04 -14.79
N ASN A 193 16.07 -8.33 -13.61
CA ASN A 193 16.11 -9.67 -13.01
C ASN A 193 14.85 -10.50 -13.29
N TRP A 194 13.93 -9.95 -14.08
CA TRP A 194 12.73 -10.68 -14.45
C TRP A 194 13.04 -11.82 -15.41
N ARG A 195 13.13 -13.04 -14.88
CA ARG A 195 13.17 -14.26 -15.70
C ARG A 195 11.77 -14.85 -15.80
N PRO A 196 11.27 -15.20 -17.01
CA PRO A 196 10.04 -15.95 -17.12
C PRO A 196 10.20 -17.28 -16.38
N HIS A 197 9.23 -17.62 -15.54
CA HIS A 197 9.17 -18.94 -14.91
C HIS A 197 9.18 -20.01 -16.02
N ARG A 198 10.22 -20.81 -16.10
CA ARG A 198 10.15 -22.05 -16.88
C ARG A 198 9.16 -22.94 -16.15
N PRO A 199 8.10 -23.47 -16.82
CA PRO A 199 7.25 -24.45 -16.20
C PRO A 199 8.15 -25.63 -15.77
N MET A 200 8.02 -26.05 -14.53
CA MET A 200 8.62 -27.31 -14.09
C MET A 200 8.06 -28.42 -14.97
N LYS A 201 8.97 -29.16 -15.63
CA LYS A 201 8.63 -30.32 -16.43
C LYS A 201 8.18 -31.45 -15.51
#